data_c487be83444f6b38c26a3a1e32f6acd8
#
_entry.id   c487be83444f6b38c26a3a1e32f6acd8
#
_cell.length_a   1.000
_cell.length_b   1.000
_cell.length_c   1.000
_cell.angle_alpha   90.00
_cell.angle_beta   90.00
_cell.angle_gamma   90.00
#
_symmetry.space_group_name_H-M   'P 1'
#
loop_
_entity.id
_entity.type
_entity.pdbx_description
1 polymer ?
#
loop_
_entity_poly.entity_id
_entity_poly.type
_entity_poly.pdbx_seq_one_letter_code
_entity_poly.pdbx_strand_id
1 'polypeptide(L)'
;MSSVPALSHLDRLEAESIHILREVAAEFRNPVLLYSVGKDSSVLLHLLLKAFAPARPPIPLLHVDTRWKFREMIAFRDRRVAETGTELHVHINPDGIAQDIGPISHGATVHTDVMKTQGLKQALDQHGFDAAIGGARRDEEKSRAKERVFSFRNDKHRWDPKRQRPELWNVYNARIDKGESVRAFPLSNWTELDIWLYIYREAIPVVPLYFAAERPVVERDGALIMVDDERLPLHEGEVPQLKKVRFRTLGCYPLTGAIESEADTLEKIIAEMLVATTSERQGRVIDQDPTASMEKKKLEGYF
;
A
#
# COMPACT_ATOMS: atom_id res chain seq x y z
N MET A 1 -2.56 -41.05 -19.65
CA MET A 1 -1.79 -39.98 -18.97
C MET A 1 -2.79 -38.83 -18.70
N SER A 2 -3.23 -38.62 -17.45
CA SER A 2 -4.09 -37.50 -17.12
C SER A 2 -3.23 -36.24 -17.21
N SER A 3 -3.56 -35.33 -18.11
CA SER A 3 -2.92 -34.03 -18.20
C SER A 3 -3.18 -33.29 -16.86
N VAL A 4 -2.10 -32.98 -16.15
CA VAL A 4 -2.21 -32.04 -15.00
C VAL A 4 -2.82 -30.73 -15.53
N PRO A 5 -3.94 -30.26 -14.97
CA PRO A 5 -4.53 -29.02 -15.44
C PRO A 5 -3.50 -27.90 -15.37
N ALA A 6 -3.39 -27.10 -16.43
CA ALA A 6 -2.52 -25.92 -16.41
C ALA A 6 -3.03 -24.94 -15.35
N LEU A 7 -2.13 -24.39 -14.53
CA LEU A 7 -2.48 -23.36 -13.55
C LEU A 7 -3.12 -22.15 -14.26
N SER A 8 -4.18 -21.61 -13.68
CA SER A 8 -4.76 -20.35 -14.16
C SER A 8 -3.76 -19.20 -14.01
N HIS A 9 -4.06 -18.06 -14.63
CA HIS A 9 -3.22 -16.86 -14.47
C HIS A 9 -3.09 -16.45 -12.99
N LEU A 10 -4.20 -16.38 -12.28
CA LEU A 10 -4.20 -16.01 -10.85
C LEU A 10 -3.49 -17.04 -9.97
N ASP A 11 -3.57 -18.34 -10.30
CA ASP A 11 -2.86 -19.37 -9.52
C ASP A 11 -1.34 -19.25 -9.69
N ARG A 12 -0.87 -18.86 -10.88
CA ARG A 12 0.56 -18.59 -11.12
C ARG A 12 1.05 -17.38 -10.34
N LEU A 13 0.29 -16.30 -10.34
CA LEU A 13 0.60 -15.08 -9.57
C LEU A 13 0.61 -15.37 -8.06
N GLU A 14 -0.36 -16.14 -7.57
CA GLU A 14 -0.42 -16.58 -6.18
C GLU A 14 0.81 -17.42 -5.80
N ALA A 15 1.13 -18.42 -6.61
CA ALA A 15 2.27 -19.32 -6.37
C ALA A 15 3.60 -18.55 -6.35
N GLU A 16 3.79 -17.59 -7.27
CA GLU A 16 4.95 -16.71 -7.29
C GLU A 16 5.03 -15.85 -6.02
N SER A 17 3.92 -15.22 -5.63
CA SER A 17 3.88 -14.36 -4.43
C SER A 17 4.15 -15.15 -3.15
N ILE A 18 3.58 -16.35 -3.01
CA ILE A 18 3.83 -17.27 -1.88
C ILE A 18 5.30 -17.69 -1.85
N HIS A 19 5.89 -18.00 -2.99
CA HIS A 19 7.32 -18.33 -3.09
C HIS A 19 8.17 -17.15 -2.57
N ILE A 20 7.93 -15.94 -3.06
CA ILE A 20 8.66 -14.74 -2.63
C ILE A 20 8.51 -14.51 -1.13
N LEU A 21 7.31 -14.66 -0.56
CA LEU A 21 7.07 -14.49 0.88
C LEU A 21 7.87 -15.51 1.71
N ARG A 22 7.95 -16.74 1.25
CA ARG A 22 8.74 -17.82 1.89
C ARG A 22 10.24 -17.57 1.78
N GLU A 23 10.72 -17.09 0.63
CA GLU A 23 12.13 -16.69 0.43
C GLU A 23 12.49 -15.56 1.39
N VAL A 24 11.64 -14.54 1.54
CA VAL A 24 11.87 -13.45 2.50
C VAL A 24 11.97 -13.99 3.93
N ALA A 25 11.08 -14.87 4.33
CA ALA A 25 11.11 -15.45 5.68
C ALA A 25 12.34 -16.35 5.94
N ALA A 26 12.87 -16.98 4.89
CA ALA A 26 14.04 -17.88 5.01
C ALA A 26 15.36 -17.11 5.01
N GLU A 27 15.47 -16.04 4.23
CA GLU A 27 16.73 -15.34 3.95
C GLU A 27 17.01 -14.18 4.90
N PHE A 28 15.97 -13.53 5.43
CA PHE A 28 16.10 -12.35 6.29
C PHE A 28 15.84 -12.70 7.76
N ARG A 29 16.58 -12.02 8.65
CA ARG A 29 16.50 -12.30 10.10
C ARG A 29 15.28 -11.65 10.73
N ASN A 30 14.91 -10.48 10.25
CA ASN A 30 13.85 -9.67 10.84
C ASN A 30 13.00 -8.99 9.76
N PRO A 31 12.27 -9.77 8.96
CA PRO A 31 11.38 -9.21 7.94
C PRO A 31 10.09 -8.64 8.55
N VAL A 32 9.48 -7.67 7.87
CA VAL A 32 8.20 -7.06 8.23
C VAL A 32 7.32 -6.86 7.01
N LEU A 33 6.00 -7.01 7.14
CA LEU A 33 5.04 -6.67 6.10
C LEU A 33 4.43 -5.29 6.36
N LEU A 34 4.58 -4.37 5.40
CA LEU A 34 4.03 -3.02 5.48
C LEU A 34 2.52 -3.07 5.22
N TYR A 35 1.74 -2.88 6.29
CA TYR A 35 0.29 -2.97 6.24
C TYR A 35 -0.33 -1.57 6.18
N SER A 36 -0.50 -1.06 4.96
CA SER A 36 -1.11 0.26 4.71
C SER A 36 -2.64 0.25 4.78
N VAL A 37 -3.25 -0.90 4.97
CA VAL A 37 -4.72 -1.13 4.99
C VAL A 37 -5.39 -0.93 3.63
N GLY A 38 -4.61 -0.74 2.56
CA GLY A 38 -5.11 -0.70 1.19
C GLY A 38 -5.40 -2.11 0.62
N LYS A 39 -6.05 -2.18 -0.55
CA LYS A 39 -6.38 -3.44 -1.24
C LYS A 39 -5.16 -4.34 -1.44
N ASP A 40 -4.05 -3.76 -1.89
CA ASP A 40 -2.81 -4.49 -2.18
C ASP A 40 -2.20 -5.08 -0.91
N SER A 41 -2.14 -4.32 0.19
CA SER A 41 -1.66 -4.84 1.48
C SER A 41 -2.62 -5.84 2.13
N SER A 42 -3.91 -5.77 1.83
CA SER A 42 -4.89 -6.79 2.25
C SER A 42 -4.69 -8.11 1.51
N VAL A 43 -4.39 -8.05 0.20
CA VAL A 43 -3.99 -9.23 -0.58
C VAL A 43 -2.67 -9.80 -0.06
N LEU A 44 -1.67 -8.97 0.24
CA LEU A 44 -0.41 -9.43 0.83
C LEU A 44 -0.60 -10.12 2.18
N LEU A 45 -1.44 -9.59 3.05
CA LEU A 45 -1.76 -10.23 4.34
C LEU A 45 -2.42 -11.59 4.11
N HIS A 46 -3.37 -11.70 3.18
CA HIS A 46 -4.00 -12.97 2.83
C HIS A 46 -2.97 -13.99 2.30
N LEU A 47 -2.12 -13.57 1.37
CA LEU A 47 -1.05 -14.41 0.82
C LEU A 47 -0.04 -14.84 1.90
N LEU A 48 0.29 -13.96 2.84
CA LEU A 48 1.16 -14.27 3.96
C LEU A 48 0.54 -15.36 4.85
N LEU A 49 -0.74 -15.22 5.20
CA LEU A 49 -1.46 -16.24 5.97
C LEU A 49 -1.49 -17.58 5.22
N LYS A 50 -1.76 -17.56 3.93
CA LYS A 50 -1.81 -18.75 3.06
C LYS A 50 -0.44 -19.41 2.91
N ALA A 51 0.64 -18.61 2.80
CA ALA A 51 2.00 -19.09 2.65
C ALA A 51 2.49 -19.94 3.84
N PHE A 52 2.00 -19.67 5.04
CA PHE A 52 2.45 -20.35 6.26
C PHE A 52 1.37 -21.20 6.93
N ALA A 53 0.16 -21.30 6.33
CA ALA A 53 -0.90 -22.15 6.86
C ALA A 53 -0.45 -23.60 7.01
N PRO A 54 -0.83 -24.29 8.11
CA PRO A 54 -1.73 -23.88 9.18
C PRO A 54 -1.04 -23.11 10.33
N ALA A 55 0.27 -22.88 10.25
CA ALA A 55 1.04 -22.15 11.25
C ALA A 55 0.76 -20.63 11.16
N ARG A 56 1.05 -19.90 12.24
CA ARG A 56 1.07 -18.44 12.19
C ARG A 56 2.24 -17.95 11.35
N PRO A 57 2.05 -16.91 10.54
CA PRO A 57 3.16 -16.35 9.77
C PRO A 57 4.25 -15.80 10.70
N PRO A 58 5.54 -16.04 10.37
CA PRO A 58 6.66 -15.58 11.19
C PRO A 58 6.98 -14.08 10.98
N ILE A 59 6.24 -13.39 10.11
CA ILE A 59 6.49 -12.02 9.69
C ILE A 59 5.40 -11.12 10.31
N PRO A 60 5.76 -10.17 11.19
CA PRO A 60 4.82 -9.23 11.75
C PRO A 60 4.40 -8.16 10.73
N LEU A 61 3.34 -7.42 11.07
CA LEU A 61 2.87 -6.27 10.32
C LEU A 61 3.46 -4.97 10.87
N LEU A 62 3.73 -4.00 9.99
CA LEU A 62 4.07 -2.64 10.36
C LEU A 62 3.08 -1.67 9.71
N HIS A 63 2.38 -0.89 10.54
CA HIS A 63 1.55 0.22 10.11
C HIS A 63 2.21 1.55 10.49
N VAL A 64 2.57 2.35 9.48
CA VAL A 64 3.02 3.73 9.70
C VAL A 64 1.77 4.62 9.76
N ASP A 65 1.40 5.02 10.95
CA ASP A 65 0.26 5.90 11.18
C ASP A 65 0.68 7.36 11.08
N THR A 66 0.11 8.05 10.13
CA THR A 66 0.37 9.47 9.89
C THR A 66 -0.54 10.39 10.70
N ARG A 67 -1.39 9.85 11.59
CA ARG A 67 -2.52 10.50 12.29
C ARG A 67 -3.62 11.05 11.36
N TRP A 68 -3.41 10.95 10.05
CA TRP A 68 -4.32 11.42 9.01
C TRP A 68 -4.83 10.26 8.15
N LYS A 69 -5.32 9.21 8.80
CA LYS A 69 -6.05 8.13 8.14
C LYS A 69 -7.55 8.32 8.30
N PHE A 70 -8.32 7.76 7.37
CA PHE A 70 -9.77 7.66 7.55
C PHE A 70 -10.10 6.77 8.75
N ARG A 71 -11.13 7.13 9.51
CA ARG A 71 -11.55 6.36 10.69
C ARG A 71 -11.89 4.91 10.34
N GLU A 72 -12.56 4.69 9.20
CA GLU A 72 -12.88 3.35 8.71
C GLU A 72 -11.62 2.49 8.46
N MET A 73 -10.51 3.09 8.03
CA MET A 73 -9.25 2.37 7.83
C MET A 73 -8.68 1.86 9.16
N ILE A 74 -8.69 2.69 10.19
CA ILE A 74 -8.17 2.31 11.51
C ILE A 74 -9.02 1.20 12.12
N ALA A 75 -10.35 1.37 12.11
CA ALA A 75 -11.28 0.35 12.61
C ALA A 75 -11.14 -1.00 11.85
N PHE A 76 -10.97 -0.94 10.53
CA PHE A 76 -10.74 -2.13 9.72
C PHE A 76 -9.39 -2.80 10.05
N ARG A 77 -8.31 -2.02 10.20
CA ARG A 77 -6.98 -2.52 10.58
C ARG A 77 -7.06 -3.33 11.86
N ASP A 78 -7.62 -2.72 12.90
CA ASP A 78 -7.65 -3.32 14.23
C ASP A 78 -8.50 -4.61 14.24
N ARG A 79 -9.64 -4.60 13.56
CA ARG A 79 -10.46 -5.80 13.38
C ARG A 79 -9.70 -6.91 12.65
N ARG A 80 -9.03 -6.59 11.51
CA ARG A 80 -8.30 -7.60 10.72
C ARG A 80 -7.14 -8.21 11.49
N VAL A 81 -6.42 -7.40 12.25
CA VAL A 81 -5.32 -7.88 13.11
C VAL A 81 -5.86 -8.83 14.19
N ALA A 82 -6.97 -8.47 14.85
CA ALA A 82 -7.60 -9.32 15.84
C ALA A 82 -8.09 -10.67 15.23
N GLU A 83 -8.73 -10.64 14.07
CA GLU A 83 -9.23 -11.84 13.38
C GLU A 83 -8.10 -12.77 12.91
N THR A 84 -6.99 -12.24 12.45
CA THR A 84 -5.87 -13.04 11.92
C THR A 84 -4.88 -13.46 13.00
N GLY A 85 -4.92 -12.82 14.17
CA GLY A 85 -3.96 -13.03 15.25
C GLY A 85 -2.51 -12.69 14.85
N THR A 86 -2.31 -11.86 13.84
CA THR A 86 -0.99 -11.42 13.37
C THR A 86 -0.47 -10.31 14.28
N GLU A 87 0.81 -10.33 14.61
CA GLU A 87 1.46 -9.26 15.36
C GLU A 87 1.47 -7.96 14.55
N LEU A 88 1.12 -6.83 15.17
CA LEU A 88 1.11 -5.51 14.54
C LEU A 88 1.96 -4.51 15.31
N HIS A 89 2.96 -3.95 14.65
CA HIS A 89 3.65 -2.75 15.08
C HIS A 89 2.98 -1.52 14.48
N VAL A 90 2.65 -0.54 15.31
CA VAL A 90 2.14 0.77 14.87
C VAL A 90 3.19 1.82 15.21
N HIS A 91 3.66 2.53 14.20
CA HIS A 91 4.65 3.59 14.37
C HIS A 91 4.06 4.94 13.93
N ILE A 92 4.23 5.95 14.78
CA ILE A 92 3.93 7.35 14.50
C ILE A 92 5.23 8.12 14.66
N ASN A 93 5.59 8.97 13.69
CA ASN A 93 6.80 9.78 13.80
C ASN A 93 6.72 10.75 14.99
N PRO A 94 7.56 10.60 16.04
CA PRO A 94 7.50 11.46 17.22
C PRO A 94 7.89 12.91 16.93
N ASP A 95 8.81 13.13 15.99
CA ASP A 95 9.22 14.50 15.60
C ASP A 95 8.09 15.22 14.88
N GLY A 96 7.32 14.48 14.05
CA GLY A 96 6.16 15.00 13.38
C GLY A 96 5.00 15.32 14.36
N ILE A 97 4.87 14.53 15.44
CA ILE A 97 3.91 14.84 16.52
C ILE A 97 4.33 16.12 17.24
N ALA A 98 5.60 16.24 17.64
CA ALA A 98 6.10 17.39 18.39
C ALA A 98 5.94 18.71 17.63
N GLN A 99 5.97 18.65 16.28
CA GLN A 99 5.79 19.81 15.40
C GLN A 99 4.36 19.96 14.88
N ASP A 100 3.43 19.13 15.31
CA ASP A 100 2.03 19.08 14.84
C ASP A 100 1.90 19.06 13.31
N ILE A 101 2.73 18.22 12.64
CA ILE A 101 2.77 18.14 11.18
C ILE A 101 1.48 17.54 10.64
N GLY A 102 0.70 18.36 9.95
CA GLY A 102 -0.55 17.97 9.28
C GLY A 102 -0.58 18.36 7.80
N PRO A 103 -1.43 17.73 7.00
CA PRO A 103 -1.54 18.03 5.57
C PRO A 103 -2.16 19.41 5.30
N ILE A 104 -2.95 19.92 6.23
CA ILE A 104 -3.57 21.25 6.14
C ILE A 104 -2.58 22.34 6.57
N SER A 105 -1.91 22.13 7.71
CA SER A 105 -1.02 23.13 8.32
C SER A 105 0.33 23.26 7.59
N HIS A 106 0.86 22.16 7.04
CA HIS A 106 2.21 22.10 6.47
C HIS A 106 2.22 21.67 4.98
N GLY A 107 1.05 21.39 4.42
CA GLY A 107 0.91 20.92 3.04
C GLY A 107 1.21 19.42 2.86
N ALA A 108 0.75 18.88 1.73
CA ALA A 108 0.82 17.46 1.40
C ALA A 108 2.25 16.92 1.35
N THR A 109 3.18 17.69 0.80
CA THR A 109 4.57 17.26 0.60
C THR A 109 5.30 17.10 1.93
N VAL A 110 5.27 18.11 2.80
CA VAL A 110 5.92 18.07 4.12
C VAL A 110 5.30 16.96 4.98
N HIS A 111 3.98 16.90 5.04
CA HIS A 111 3.27 15.87 5.79
C HIS A 111 3.66 14.46 5.31
N THR A 112 3.72 14.22 3.99
CA THR A 112 4.09 12.92 3.43
C THR A 112 5.55 12.57 3.74
N ASP A 113 6.46 13.54 3.60
CA ASP A 113 7.86 13.26 3.91
C ASP A 113 8.05 12.98 5.40
N VAL A 114 7.61 13.86 6.29
CA VAL A 114 7.85 13.71 7.72
C VAL A 114 7.08 12.52 8.30
N MET A 115 5.76 12.49 8.12
CA MET A 115 4.90 11.52 8.80
C MET A 115 4.96 10.12 8.17
N LYS A 116 5.25 10.00 6.88
CA LYS A 116 5.25 8.73 6.17
C LYS A 116 6.65 8.25 5.84
N THR A 117 7.47 9.06 5.12
CA THR A 117 8.79 8.62 4.66
C THR A 117 9.78 8.52 5.83
N GLN A 118 9.92 9.56 6.64
CA GLN A 118 10.79 9.54 7.81
C GLN A 118 10.24 8.60 8.89
N GLY A 119 8.91 8.57 9.11
CA GLY A 119 8.28 7.62 10.02
C GLY A 119 8.56 6.16 9.65
N LEU A 120 8.53 5.81 8.36
CA LEU A 120 8.91 4.46 7.93
C LEU A 120 10.37 4.14 8.24
N LYS A 121 11.30 5.05 7.93
CA LYS A 121 12.72 4.85 8.21
C LYS A 121 12.97 4.66 9.71
N GLN A 122 12.39 5.52 10.54
CA GLN A 122 12.48 5.41 12.00
C GLN A 122 11.98 4.05 12.50
N ALA A 123 10.82 3.59 11.99
CA ALA A 123 10.28 2.30 12.39
C ALA A 123 11.20 1.13 12.01
N LEU A 124 11.76 1.16 10.80
CA LEU A 124 12.66 0.12 10.32
C LEU A 124 13.95 0.07 11.15
N ASP A 125 14.53 1.22 11.46
CA ASP A 125 15.74 1.34 12.26
C ASP A 125 15.51 0.96 13.72
N GLN A 126 14.40 1.45 14.31
CA GLN A 126 14.04 1.18 15.71
C GLN A 126 13.84 -0.31 15.98
N HIS A 127 13.22 -1.02 15.06
CA HIS A 127 12.96 -2.46 15.21
C HIS A 127 14.06 -3.32 14.57
N GLY A 128 15.01 -2.71 13.85
CA GLY A 128 16.08 -3.44 13.15
C GLY A 128 15.58 -4.33 12.03
N PHE A 129 14.51 -3.91 11.32
CA PHE A 129 13.99 -4.67 10.19
C PHE A 129 14.94 -4.64 9.01
N ASP A 130 15.36 -5.82 8.53
CA ASP A 130 16.29 -5.99 7.41
C ASP A 130 15.58 -6.23 6.06
N ALA A 131 14.31 -6.62 6.09
CA ALA A 131 13.46 -6.69 4.90
C ALA A 131 12.07 -6.12 5.17
N ALA A 132 11.55 -5.31 4.24
CA ALA A 132 10.19 -4.78 4.32
C ALA A 132 9.40 -5.17 3.05
N ILE A 133 8.32 -5.93 3.26
CA ILE A 133 7.45 -6.44 2.19
C ILE A 133 6.38 -5.39 1.88
N GLY A 134 6.17 -5.09 0.62
CA GLY A 134 5.18 -4.12 0.19
C GLY A 134 4.39 -4.51 -1.03
N GLY A 135 3.24 -3.84 -1.18
CA GLY A 135 2.24 -4.11 -2.22
C GLY A 135 2.45 -3.37 -3.53
N ALA A 136 3.65 -2.82 -3.78
CA ALA A 136 3.90 -2.12 -5.04
C ALA A 136 3.88 -3.06 -6.24
N ARG A 137 3.25 -2.59 -7.32
CA ARG A 137 3.12 -3.31 -8.59
C ARG A 137 3.79 -2.52 -9.72
N ARG A 138 4.34 -3.22 -10.71
CA ARG A 138 4.91 -2.59 -11.92
C ARG A 138 3.86 -1.86 -12.76
N ASP A 139 2.62 -2.34 -12.70
CA ASP A 139 1.46 -1.76 -13.39
C ASP A 139 1.04 -0.38 -12.83
N GLU A 140 1.36 -0.11 -11.57
CA GLU A 140 0.91 1.07 -10.84
C GLU A 140 1.48 2.38 -11.42
N GLU A 141 2.76 2.36 -11.81
CA GLU A 141 3.46 3.54 -12.33
C GLU A 141 4.76 3.16 -13.07
N LYS A 142 5.15 3.96 -14.08
CA LYS A 142 6.36 3.75 -14.89
C LYS A 142 7.66 3.61 -14.08
N SER A 143 7.80 4.36 -12.99
CA SER A 143 8.99 4.27 -12.14
C SER A 143 9.07 2.93 -11.40
N ARG A 144 7.92 2.28 -11.12
CA ARG A 144 7.84 0.96 -10.51
C ARG A 144 8.31 -0.15 -11.44
N ALA A 145 8.15 0.01 -12.76
CA ALA A 145 8.61 -0.98 -13.73
C ALA A 145 10.14 -1.21 -13.70
N LYS A 146 10.91 -0.23 -13.23
CA LYS A 146 12.37 -0.33 -13.07
C LYS A 146 12.81 -1.05 -11.79
N GLU A 147 11.90 -1.27 -10.86
CA GLU A 147 12.20 -1.86 -9.57
C GLU A 147 12.22 -3.39 -9.65
N ARG A 148 13.15 -4.01 -8.96
CA ARG A 148 13.25 -5.47 -8.83
C ARG A 148 12.25 -5.97 -7.79
N VAL A 149 11.97 -7.27 -7.80
CA VAL A 149 11.18 -7.92 -6.75
C VAL A 149 11.88 -7.76 -5.40
N PHE A 150 13.21 -7.97 -5.37
CA PHE A 150 14.07 -7.65 -4.23
C PHE A 150 14.85 -6.37 -4.53
N SER A 151 14.38 -5.27 -3.98
CA SER A 151 14.93 -3.94 -4.24
C SER A 151 15.81 -3.50 -3.08
N PHE A 152 17.12 -3.46 -3.33
CA PHE A 152 18.14 -3.19 -2.31
C PHE A 152 18.18 -1.72 -1.93
N ARG A 153 18.36 -1.45 -0.65
CA ARG A 153 18.52 -0.13 -0.03
C ARG A 153 19.84 -0.09 0.73
N ASN A 154 20.54 1.03 0.62
CA ASN A 154 21.72 1.27 1.43
C ASN A 154 21.39 1.61 2.90
N ASP A 155 22.40 1.87 3.71
CA ASP A 155 22.34 2.28 5.13
C ASP A 155 21.50 3.55 5.40
N LYS A 156 21.17 4.33 4.35
CA LYS A 156 20.29 5.51 4.41
C LYS A 156 18.92 5.25 3.79
N HIS A 157 18.54 3.97 3.61
CA HIS A 157 17.32 3.51 2.94
C HIS A 157 17.16 3.96 1.47
N ARG A 158 18.23 4.43 0.81
CA ARG A 158 18.19 4.95 -0.56
C ARG A 158 18.28 3.83 -1.57
N TRP A 159 17.52 3.94 -2.63
CA TRP A 159 17.59 3.07 -3.78
C TRP A 159 18.63 3.58 -4.79
N ASP A 160 19.49 2.67 -5.24
CA ASP A 160 20.46 2.94 -6.31
C ASP A 160 20.22 1.92 -7.44
N PRO A 161 19.84 2.34 -8.66
CA PRO A 161 19.60 1.44 -9.78
C PRO A 161 20.84 0.65 -10.21
N LYS A 162 22.04 1.17 -9.95
CA LYS A 162 23.31 0.51 -10.30
C LYS A 162 23.69 -0.62 -9.35
N ARG A 163 23.09 -0.66 -8.17
CA ARG A 163 23.35 -1.67 -7.13
C ARG A 163 22.30 -2.76 -7.05
N GLN A 164 21.33 -2.75 -7.96
CA GLN A 164 20.31 -3.79 -8.00
C GLN A 164 20.86 -5.07 -8.65
N ARG A 165 20.42 -6.21 -8.13
CA ARG A 165 20.86 -7.52 -8.60
C ARG A 165 19.94 -8.04 -9.69
N PRO A 166 20.47 -8.79 -10.69
CA PRO A 166 19.62 -9.43 -11.68
C PRO A 166 18.79 -10.56 -11.05
N GLU A 167 17.55 -10.72 -11.54
CA GLU A 167 16.59 -11.75 -11.09
C GLU A 167 16.29 -12.69 -12.28
N LEU A 168 17.32 -13.39 -12.75
CA LEU A 168 17.16 -14.34 -13.85
C LEU A 168 16.45 -15.60 -13.36
N TRP A 169 15.48 -16.07 -14.14
CA TRP A 169 14.73 -17.31 -13.86
C TRP A 169 14.01 -17.32 -12.51
N ASN A 170 13.58 -16.14 -12.01
CA ASN A 170 12.98 -15.98 -10.69
C ASN A 170 13.85 -16.49 -9.53
N VAL A 171 15.17 -16.45 -9.70
CA VAL A 171 16.12 -16.70 -8.62
C VAL A 171 16.49 -15.38 -7.99
N TYR A 172 16.25 -15.26 -6.70
CA TYR A 172 16.50 -14.04 -5.92
C TYR A 172 17.81 -14.18 -5.15
N ASN A 173 18.69 -13.20 -5.29
CA ASN A 173 19.88 -13.12 -4.47
C ASN A 173 19.61 -12.16 -3.30
N ALA A 174 19.21 -12.73 -2.17
CA ALA A 174 18.77 -11.97 -0.98
C ALA A 174 19.92 -11.49 -0.07
N ARG A 175 21.18 -11.86 -0.38
CA ARG A 175 22.31 -11.50 0.47
C ARG A 175 22.45 -9.98 0.61
N ILE A 176 22.43 -9.46 1.85
CA ILE A 176 22.64 -8.06 2.17
C ILE A 176 23.99 -7.88 2.88
N ASP A 177 24.63 -6.72 2.68
CA ASP A 177 25.77 -6.29 3.44
C ASP A 177 25.35 -5.56 4.72
N LYS A 178 26.31 -5.34 5.64
CA LYS A 178 26.02 -4.65 6.89
C LYS A 178 25.46 -3.24 6.64
N GLY A 179 24.26 -2.97 7.18
CA GLY A 179 23.55 -1.71 7.03
C GLY A 179 22.65 -1.63 5.79
N GLU A 180 22.70 -2.60 4.89
CA GLU A 180 21.73 -2.70 3.80
C GLU A 180 20.42 -3.30 4.27
N SER A 181 19.35 -3.00 3.55
CA SER A 181 18.03 -3.62 3.71
C SER A 181 17.37 -3.87 2.36
N VAL A 182 16.31 -4.68 2.35
CA VAL A 182 15.56 -5.00 1.13
C VAL A 182 14.13 -4.52 1.23
N ARG A 183 13.59 -4.05 0.11
CA ARG A 183 12.15 -3.94 -0.12
C ARG A 183 11.73 -5.10 -1.02
N ALA A 184 10.88 -5.97 -0.52
CA ALA A 184 10.37 -7.11 -1.28
C ALA A 184 8.96 -6.81 -1.81
N PHE A 185 8.73 -7.09 -3.10
CA PHE A 185 7.47 -6.77 -3.79
C PHE A 185 6.83 -8.01 -4.39
N PRO A 186 6.15 -8.85 -3.60
CA PRO A 186 5.53 -10.09 -4.09
C PRO A 186 4.44 -9.87 -5.15
N LEU A 187 3.87 -8.66 -5.19
CA LEU A 187 2.82 -8.30 -6.16
C LEU A 187 3.37 -7.61 -7.43
N SER A 188 4.69 -7.61 -7.67
CA SER A 188 5.31 -6.89 -8.78
C SER A 188 4.67 -7.16 -10.14
N ASN A 189 4.27 -8.39 -10.40
CA ASN A 189 3.73 -8.84 -11.69
C ASN A 189 2.19 -8.80 -11.77
N TRP A 190 1.52 -8.37 -10.70
CA TRP A 190 0.07 -8.23 -10.66
C TRP A 190 -0.39 -6.92 -11.29
N THR A 191 -1.53 -6.94 -11.98
CA THR A 191 -2.27 -5.74 -12.38
C THR A 191 -3.30 -5.34 -11.33
N GLU A 192 -3.85 -4.11 -11.44
CA GLU A 192 -4.97 -3.70 -10.57
C GLU A 192 -6.17 -4.64 -10.72
N LEU A 193 -6.44 -5.08 -11.96
CA LEU A 193 -7.52 -6.02 -12.23
C LEU A 193 -7.26 -7.38 -11.56
N ASP A 194 -6.03 -7.90 -11.60
CA ASP A 194 -5.68 -9.15 -10.92
C ASP A 194 -5.92 -9.06 -9.42
N ILE A 195 -5.60 -7.93 -8.79
CA ILE A 195 -5.87 -7.68 -7.37
C ILE A 195 -7.36 -7.79 -7.07
N TRP A 196 -8.23 -7.13 -7.86
CA TRP A 196 -9.67 -7.18 -7.64
C TRP A 196 -10.27 -8.54 -7.92
N LEU A 197 -9.83 -9.22 -8.99
CA LEU A 197 -10.25 -10.59 -9.30
C LEU A 197 -9.84 -11.58 -8.21
N TYR A 198 -8.66 -11.38 -7.63
CA TYR A 198 -8.18 -12.22 -6.54
C TYR A 198 -8.93 -11.95 -5.22
N ILE A 199 -9.21 -10.68 -4.91
CA ILE A 199 -10.07 -10.29 -3.78
C ILE A 199 -11.45 -10.94 -3.91
N TYR A 200 -12.02 -10.94 -5.12
CA TYR A 200 -13.31 -11.58 -5.39
C TYR A 200 -13.24 -13.10 -5.21
N ARG A 201 -12.24 -13.74 -5.82
CA ARG A 201 -12.06 -15.21 -5.79
C ARG A 201 -11.86 -15.75 -4.37
N GLU A 202 -11.02 -15.09 -3.60
CA GLU A 202 -10.63 -15.54 -2.25
C GLU A 202 -11.51 -14.91 -1.15
N ALA A 203 -12.52 -14.12 -1.52
CA ALA A 203 -13.39 -13.37 -0.59
C ALA A 203 -12.60 -12.54 0.46
N ILE A 204 -11.53 -11.87 0.01
CA ILE A 204 -10.64 -11.11 0.90
C ILE A 204 -11.38 -9.86 1.40
N PRO A 205 -11.49 -9.67 2.72
CA PRO A 205 -12.06 -8.45 3.27
C PRO A 205 -11.20 -7.22 2.92
N VAL A 206 -11.87 -6.14 2.50
CA VAL A 206 -11.27 -4.84 2.21
C VAL A 206 -12.03 -3.72 2.92
N VAL A 207 -11.41 -2.56 3.03
CA VAL A 207 -12.02 -1.39 3.68
C VAL A 207 -13.30 -0.98 2.94
N PRO A 208 -14.42 -0.68 3.65
CA PRO A 208 -15.68 -0.27 3.02
C PRO A 208 -15.57 0.95 2.12
N LEU A 209 -14.54 1.79 2.28
CA LEU A 209 -14.28 2.96 1.43
C LEU A 209 -14.08 2.62 -0.07
N TYR A 210 -13.76 1.37 -0.39
CA TYR A 210 -13.65 0.92 -1.78
C TYR A 210 -15.01 0.75 -2.48
N PHE A 211 -16.07 0.61 -1.70
CA PHE A 211 -17.45 0.45 -2.21
C PHE A 211 -18.19 1.79 -2.24
N ALA A 212 -18.97 2.00 -3.29
CA ALA A 212 -19.79 3.19 -3.43
C ALA A 212 -20.85 3.26 -2.32
N ALA A 213 -20.89 4.40 -1.64
CA ALA A 213 -21.88 4.72 -0.63
C ALA A 213 -22.14 6.22 -0.61
N GLU A 214 -23.29 6.63 -0.08
CA GLU A 214 -23.55 8.05 0.18
C GLU A 214 -22.63 8.56 1.28
N ARG A 215 -21.80 9.56 0.93
CA ARG A 215 -20.83 10.15 1.83
C ARG A 215 -20.85 11.68 1.72
N PRO A 216 -20.66 12.41 2.82
CA PRO A 216 -20.51 13.85 2.75
C PRO A 216 -19.18 14.22 2.09
N VAL A 217 -19.24 14.99 1.03
CA VAL A 217 -18.06 15.44 0.26
C VAL A 217 -18.13 16.94 0.03
N VAL A 218 -16.95 17.53 -0.10
CA VAL A 218 -16.75 18.89 -0.64
C VAL A 218 -15.90 18.80 -1.89
N GLU A 219 -16.08 19.73 -2.80
CA GLU A 219 -15.29 19.81 -4.03
C GLU A 219 -14.23 20.90 -3.89
N ARG A 220 -12.95 20.51 -4.04
CA ARG A 220 -11.81 21.44 -3.99
C ARG A 220 -10.87 21.10 -5.16
N ASP A 221 -10.55 22.08 -5.96
CA ASP A 221 -9.65 21.95 -7.12
C ASP A 221 -10.03 20.77 -8.04
N GLY A 222 -11.33 20.54 -8.24
CA GLY A 222 -11.85 19.46 -9.08
C GLY A 222 -11.76 18.07 -8.46
N ALA A 223 -11.37 17.95 -7.19
CA ALA A 223 -11.35 16.70 -6.44
C ALA A 223 -12.48 16.65 -5.40
N LEU A 224 -13.13 15.48 -5.32
CA LEU A 224 -14.12 15.22 -4.26
C LEU A 224 -13.41 14.77 -3.00
N ILE A 225 -13.46 15.57 -1.95
CA ILE A 225 -12.85 15.28 -0.65
C ILE A 225 -13.95 14.89 0.32
N MET A 226 -13.88 13.66 0.84
CA MET A 226 -14.83 13.20 1.85
C MET A 226 -14.61 13.95 3.17
N VAL A 227 -15.67 14.41 3.80
CA VAL A 227 -15.65 14.98 5.14
C VAL A 227 -15.80 13.85 6.15
N ASP A 228 -14.68 13.31 6.62
CA ASP A 228 -14.64 12.15 7.54
C ASP A 228 -14.85 12.60 9.00
N ASP A 229 -14.25 13.75 9.36
CA ASP A 229 -14.34 14.33 10.71
C ASP A 229 -13.87 15.80 10.72
N GLU A 230 -13.76 16.38 11.93
CA GLU A 230 -13.39 17.77 12.20
C GLU A 230 -11.95 18.16 11.80
N ARG A 231 -11.09 17.19 11.45
CA ARG A 231 -9.73 17.47 10.96
C ARG A 231 -9.71 18.20 9.61
N LEU A 232 -10.82 18.15 8.84
CA LEU A 232 -10.97 18.94 7.63
C LEU A 232 -11.74 20.25 7.97
N PRO A 233 -11.05 21.40 8.08
CA PRO A 233 -11.75 22.67 8.24
C PRO A 233 -12.50 22.99 6.94
N LEU A 234 -13.77 23.32 7.07
CA LEU A 234 -14.59 23.79 5.96
C LEU A 234 -14.29 25.27 5.70
N HIS A 235 -14.28 25.67 4.44
CA HIS A 235 -14.16 27.06 4.04
C HIS A 235 -15.47 27.81 4.34
N GLU A 236 -15.41 29.13 4.43
CA GLU A 236 -16.61 29.97 4.64
C GLU A 236 -17.60 29.72 3.49
N GLY A 237 -18.85 29.38 3.85
CA GLY A 237 -19.91 29.05 2.87
C GLY A 237 -19.82 27.67 2.25
N GLU A 238 -18.80 26.85 2.57
CA GLU A 238 -18.67 25.48 2.07
C GLU A 238 -19.63 24.55 2.84
N VAL A 239 -20.54 23.89 2.12
CA VAL A 239 -21.50 22.96 2.69
C VAL A 239 -21.25 21.56 2.11
N PRO A 240 -20.96 20.55 2.94
CA PRO A 240 -20.79 19.17 2.47
C PRO A 240 -22.07 18.66 1.79
N GLN A 241 -21.92 18.06 0.62
CA GLN A 241 -23.01 17.44 -0.13
C GLN A 241 -22.91 15.93 -0.02
N LEU A 242 -24.06 15.27 0.17
CA LEU A 242 -24.13 13.82 0.09
C LEU A 242 -24.06 13.40 -1.38
N LYS A 243 -23.01 12.65 -1.70
CA LYS A 243 -22.83 12.06 -3.02
C LYS A 243 -22.50 10.58 -2.89
N LYS A 244 -22.91 9.77 -3.87
CA LYS A 244 -22.55 8.37 -3.94
C LYS A 244 -21.14 8.24 -4.51
N VAL A 245 -20.18 7.96 -3.62
CA VAL A 245 -18.75 7.97 -3.95
C VAL A 245 -18.03 6.76 -3.39
N ARG A 246 -16.91 6.41 -4.02
CA ARG A 246 -15.94 5.41 -3.55
C ARG A 246 -14.52 5.89 -3.75
N PHE A 247 -13.56 5.16 -3.20
CA PHE A 247 -12.13 5.40 -3.40
C PHE A 247 -11.53 4.31 -4.28
N ARG A 248 -10.69 4.66 -5.25
CA ARG A 248 -9.87 3.69 -6.00
C ARG A 248 -8.60 3.32 -5.27
N THR A 249 -8.03 4.28 -4.54
CA THR A 249 -6.84 4.10 -3.70
C THR A 249 -7.09 4.73 -2.34
N LEU A 250 -6.45 4.20 -1.30
CA LEU A 250 -6.53 4.76 0.05
C LEU A 250 -5.15 5.30 0.46
N GLY A 251 -5.14 6.52 0.90
CA GLY A 251 -3.95 7.24 1.35
C GLY A 251 -4.19 7.96 2.67
N CYS A 252 -3.62 9.16 2.80
CA CYS A 252 -3.90 10.02 3.94
C CYS A 252 -5.16 10.87 3.67
N TYR A 253 -5.97 11.05 4.68
CA TYR A 253 -7.05 12.02 4.73
C TYR A 253 -6.48 13.43 4.95
N PRO A 254 -6.89 14.49 4.27
CA PRO A 254 -7.83 14.51 3.14
C PRO A 254 -7.14 14.48 1.75
N LEU A 255 -5.90 14.00 1.66
CA LEU A 255 -5.08 14.01 0.44
C LEU A 255 -5.50 12.95 -0.61
N THR A 256 -6.53 12.19 -0.31
CA THR A 256 -7.08 11.17 -1.20
C THR A 256 -8.48 11.58 -1.63
N GLY A 257 -8.64 11.87 -2.93
CA GLY A 257 -9.94 12.19 -3.52
C GLY A 257 -10.79 10.93 -3.74
N ALA A 258 -12.10 11.11 -3.60
CA ALA A 258 -13.10 10.14 -3.98
C ALA A 258 -13.53 10.31 -5.45
N ILE A 259 -14.20 9.32 -6.00
CA ILE A 259 -14.84 9.39 -7.33
C ILE A 259 -16.32 9.06 -7.18
N GLU A 260 -17.18 9.71 -7.97
CA GLU A 260 -18.58 9.32 -8.08
C GLU A 260 -18.66 7.95 -8.75
N SER A 261 -19.45 7.05 -8.19
CA SER A 261 -19.57 5.67 -8.67
C SER A 261 -20.80 4.99 -8.13
N GLU A 262 -21.33 4.05 -8.91
CA GLU A 262 -22.41 3.15 -8.53
C GLU A 262 -21.90 1.78 -8.06
N ALA A 263 -20.57 1.56 -8.03
CA ALA A 263 -19.97 0.27 -7.71
C ALA A 263 -19.95 0.01 -6.20
N ASP A 264 -21.01 -0.53 -5.69
CA ASP A 264 -21.25 -0.92 -4.29
C ASP A 264 -20.98 -2.41 -4.02
N THR A 265 -20.58 -3.18 -5.05
CA THR A 265 -20.17 -4.59 -4.94
C THR A 265 -18.85 -4.84 -5.68
N LEU A 266 -18.20 -5.98 -5.38
CA LEU A 266 -16.95 -6.35 -6.06
C LEU A 266 -17.14 -6.55 -7.56
N GLU A 267 -18.26 -7.14 -7.97
CA GLU A 267 -18.58 -7.35 -9.39
C GLU A 267 -18.66 -6.01 -10.14
N LYS A 268 -19.31 -5.01 -9.54
CA LYS A 268 -19.41 -3.69 -10.13
C LYS A 268 -18.06 -2.97 -10.19
N ILE A 269 -17.21 -3.11 -9.14
CA ILE A 269 -15.85 -2.59 -9.15
C ILE A 269 -15.05 -3.22 -10.29
N ILE A 270 -15.11 -4.55 -10.45
CA ILE A 270 -14.44 -5.26 -11.53
C ILE A 270 -14.96 -4.80 -12.89
N ALA A 271 -16.27 -4.62 -13.05
CA ALA A 271 -16.86 -4.12 -14.30
C ALA A 271 -16.37 -2.71 -14.63
N GLU A 272 -16.28 -1.80 -13.65
CA GLU A 272 -15.67 -0.47 -13.84
C GLU A 272 -14.20 -0.57 -14.25
N MET A 273 -13.43 -1.50 -13.66
CA MET A 273 -12.02 -1.69 -14.01
C MET A 273 -11.80 -2.13 -15.45
N LEU A 274 -12.67 -2.98 -15.98
CA LEU A 274 -12.58 -3.48 -17.37
C LEU A 274 -12.77 -2.36 -18.41
N VAL A 275 -13.47 -1.28 -18.06
CA VAL A 275 -13.70 -0.12 -18.95
C VAL A 275 -12.83 1.09 -18.60
N ALA A 276 -12.07 1.02 -17.50
CA ALA A 276 -11.23 2.13 -17.07
C ALA A 276 -10.00 2.27 -17.97
N THR A 277 -9.80 3.47 -18.54
CA THR A 277 -8.63 3.84 -19.36
C THR A 277 -7.56 4.59 -18.56
N THR A 278 -7.83 4.90 -17.30
CA THR A 278 -7.00 5.78 -16.46
C THR A 278 -6.37 5.02 -15.31
N SER A 279 -5.13 5.36 -14.94
CA SER A 279 -4.43 4.80 -13.78
C SER A 279 -5.18 5.08 -12.47
N GLU A 280 -5.11 4.15 -11.52
CA GLU A 280 -5.68 4.29 -10.18
C GLU A 280 -5.14 5.50 -9.40
N ARG A 281 -3.96 6.00 -9.74
CA ARG A 281 -3.30 7.14 -9.06
C ARG A 281 -3.79 8.50 -9.50
N GLN A 282 -4.55 8.59 -10.58
CA GLN A 282 -4.98 9.86 -11.18
C GLN A 282 -5.88 10.72 -10.25
N GLY A 283 -6.48 10.13 -9.21
CA GLY A 283 -7.27 10.85 -8.20
C GLY A 283 -6.50 11.32 -6.95
N ARG A 284 -5.17 11.18 -6.93
CA ARG A 284 -4.36 11.62 -5.79
C ARG A 284 -3.92 13.07 -5.96
N VAL A 285 -4.34 13.93 -5.04
CA VAL A 285 -3.96 15.36 -5.00
C VAL A 285 -2.44 15.54 -4.96
N ILE A 286 -1.71 14.64 -4.27
CA ILE A 286 -0.25 14.71 -4.16
C ILE A 286 0.50 14.38 -5.45
N ASP A 287 -0.09 13.65 -6.39
CA ASP A 287 0.55 13.27 -7.63
C ASP A 287 0.44 14.36 -8.71
N GLN A 288 -0.28 15.45 -8.43
CA GLN A 288 -0.34 16.66 -9.29
C GLN A 288 0.88 17.59 -9.10
N ASP A 289 1.71 17.37 -8.08
CA ASP A 289 2.93 18.14 -7.86
C ASP A 289 4.10 17.59 -8.70
N PRO A 290 4.61 18.33 -9.73
CA PRO A 290 5.72 17.90 -10.56
C PRO A 290 7.03 17.66 -9.81
N THR A 291 7.18 18.29 -8.63
CA THR A 291 8.38 18.15 -7.78
C THR A 291 8.39 16.87 -6.97
N ALA A 292 7.24 16.20 -6.87
CA ALA A 292 6.99 15.01 -6.08
C ALA A 292 7.07 13.71 -6.88
N SER A 293 7.89 13.65 -7.94
CA SER A 293 8.00 12.44 -8.75
C SER A 293 8.39 11.24 -7.91
N MET A 294 7.78 10.07 -8.16
CA MET A 294 8.04 8.83 -7.44
C MET A 294 9.51 8.39 -7.56
N GLU A 295 10.19 8.73 -8.66
CA GLU A 295 11.60 8.44 -8.84
C GLU A 295 12.48 9.20 -7.83
N LYS A 296 12.20 10.48 -7.60
CA LYS A 296 12.85 11.29 -6.57
C LYS A 296 12.56 10.75 -5.16
N LYS A 297 11.32 10.41 -4.89
CA LYS A 297 10.90 9.84 -3.58
C LYS A 297 11.61 8.51 -3.26
N LYS A 298 11.87 7.65 -4.26
CA LYS A 298 12.66 6.42 -4.08
C LYS A 298 14.11 6.71 -3.70
N LEU A 299 14.73 7.70 -4.34
CA LEU A 299 16.09 8.14 -4.00
C LEU A 299 16.16 8.69 -2.56
N GLU A 300 15.07 9.25 -2.06
CA GLU A 300 14.93 9.75 -0.69
C GLU A 300 14.59 8.64 0.32
N GLY A 301 14.36 7.41 -0.14
CA GLY A 301 14.02 6.26 0.70
C GLY A 301 12.53 6.04 0.90
N TYR A 302 11.68 6.69 0.10
CA TYR A 302 10.25 6.40 0.06
C TYR A 302 10.00 4.99 -0.49
N PHE A 303 8.87 4.44 -0.08
CA PHE A 303 8.40 3.12 -0.43
C PHE A 303 7.64 3.11 -1.75
#